data_08e503257118ed31ce69bf70c39d32af
#
_entry.id   08e503257118ed31ce69bf70c39d32af
#
_cell.length_a   1.000
_cell.length_b   1.000
_cell.length_c   1.000
_cell.angle_alpha   90.00
_cell.angle_beta   90.00
_cell.angle_gamma   90.00
#
_symmetry.space_group_name_H-M   'P 1'
#
loop_
_entity.id
_entity.type
_entity.pdbx_description
1 polymer ?
#
loop_
_entity_poly.entity_id
_entity_poly.type
_entity_poly.pdbx_seq_one_letter_code
_entity_poly.pdbx_strand_id
1 'polypeptide(L)'
;MFDELTNIRAANIKVIGVGGGGCKAVNRMKETVEGVTFIIANTDLQDLTTANADVKIQLGQELTGGRGSGAKPEVGKKAAQESKKEIEDALQGAHMVFITCGEGGGTGTGAAPVIAEIAQNLGALTIAVVTKPFSFEGKSRMKNAQLGIEELRKHVDSLIVVPNDNLETLIDKNTPVLQAFGEVDNVLRQSVQSISDLINFPGDINLDFSDITTTMKDSGTAVIGIGVGTGEDRAIQAAKQAVQSPLLEKSIVGATKAIINITGGSNLTLYETKQAVKIIESYAQTDLNVFYGTIINKNISDDQIIVTVIATGFEDYEKVPTEEVTEVIDIQKPKEIEPVKEVSPSYDDIDTDTDGDYVLPNFLRNRNY
;
A
#
# COMPACT_ATOMS: atom_id res chain seq x y z
N MET A 1 42.16 -10.50 -10.67
CA MET A 1 41.29 -11.64 -10.35
C MET A 1 40.38 -11.41 -9.12
N PHE A 2 40.64 -10.41 -8.27
CA PHE A 2 39.72 -10.03 -7.17
C PHE A 2 38.83 -8.81 -7.49
N ASP A 3 39.18 -8.03 -8.54
CA ASP A 3 38.36 -6.86 -8.95
C ASP A 3 37.13 -7.22 -9.82
N GLU A 4 37.01 -8.46 -10.29
CA GLU A 4 35.84 -8.90 -11.06
C GLU A 4 34.69 -9.39 -10.17
N LEU A 5 34.92 -9.68 -8.89
CA LEU A 5 33.90 -10.12 -7.94
C LEU A 5 33.14 -8.98 -7.27
N THR A 6 33.58 -7.73 -7.43
CA THR A 6 32.88 -6.54 -6.89
C THR A 6 31.77 -6.01 -7.81
N ASN A 7 31.54 -6.65 -8.98
CA ASN A 7 30.47 -6.29 -9.90
C ASN A 7 29.22 -7.19 -9.74
N ILE A 8 28.84 -7.55 -8.53
CA ILE A 8 27.44 -7.95 -8.27
C ILE A 8 26.64 -6.65 -8.43
N ARG A 9 26.17 -6.40 -9.64
CA ARG A 9 25.29 -5.26 -9.91
C ARG A 9 24.05 -5.47 -9.07
N ALA A 10 23.83 -4.59 -8.12
CA ALA A 10 22.53 -4.46 -7.45
C ALA A 10 21.42 -4.45 -8.51
N ALA A 11 20.26 -5.00 -8.20
CA ALA A 11 19.15 -5.01 -9.14
C ALA A 11 18.85 -3.56 -9.57
N ASN A 12 18.78 -3.33 -10.90
CA ASN A 12 18.44 -2.01 -11.42
C ASN A 12 16.94 -1.79 -11.32
N ILE A 13 16.52 -1.08 -10.30
CA ILE A 13 15.13 -0.77 -9.99
C ILE A 13 14.80 0.63 -10.47
N LYS A 14 13.73 0.78 -11.24
CA LYS A 14 13.21 2.08 -11.67
C LYS A 14 11.81 2.28 -11.15
N VAL A 15 11.52 3.50 -10.71
CA VAL A 15 10.20 3.93 -10.24
C VAL A 15 9.71 5.02 -11.18
N ILE A 16 8.59 4.79 -11.86
CA ILE A 16 8.00 5.78 -12.76
C ILE A 16 6.65 6.26 -12.23
N GLY A 17 6.59 7.55 -11.91
CA GLY A 17 5.36 8.24 -11.54
C GLY A 17 4.65 8.82 -12.75
N VAL A 18 3.38 8.46 -12.94
CA VAL A 18 2.62 8.80 -14.15
C VAL A 18 1.47 9.76 -13.81
N GLY A 19 1.44 10.91 -14.50
CA GLY A 19 0.46 11.96 -14.26
C GLY A 19 0.68 12.71 -12.95
N GLY A 20 -0.18 13.68 -12.62
CA GLY A 20 0.01 14.56 -11.46
C GLY A 20 0.11 13.80 -10.11
N GLY A 21 -0.72 12.78 -9.88
CA GLY A 21 -0.65 11.97 -8.66
C GLY A 21 0.65 11.19 -8.57
N GLY A 22 1.05 10.49 -9.65
CA GLY A 22 2.30 9.75 -9.70
C GLY A 22 3.54 10.63 -9.55
N CYS A 23 3.55 11.82 -10.16
CA CYS A 23 4.64 12.78 -10.01
C CYS A 23 4.80 13.24 -8.55
N LYS A 24 3.69 13.50 -7.84
CA LYS A 24 3.72 13.88 -6.41
C LYS A 24 4.22 12.75 -5.54
N ALA A 25 3.75 11.53 -5.79
CA ALA A 25 4.21 10.35 -5.06
C ALA A 25 5.73 10.14 -5.23
N VAL A 26 6.25 10.19 -6.46
CA VAL A 26 7.69 10.07 -6.74
C VAL A 26 8.49 11.20 -6.08
N ASN A 27 7.98 12.43 -6.12
CA ASN A 27 8.66 13.56 -5.48
C ASN A 27 8.89 13.33 -3.97
N ARG A 28 7.93 12.69 -3.28
CA ARG A 28 8.06 12.32 -1.87
C ARG A 28 8.94 11.08 -1.66
N MET A 29 8.87 10.09 -2.58
CA MET A 29 9.72 8.90 -2.52
C MET A 29 11.20 9.24 -2.58
N LYS A 30 11.56 10.21 -3.40
CA LYS A 30 12.97 10.62 -3.62
C LYS A 30 13.66 11.13 -2.37
N GLU A 31 12.92 11.54 -1.35
CA GLU A 31 13.47 12.02 -0.09
C GLU A 31 13.91 10.88 0.85
N THR A 32 13.35 9.67 0.67
CA THR A 32 13.46 8.59 1.66
C THR A 32 13.80 7.22 1.09
N VAL A 33 13.56 6.98 -0.20
CA VAL A 33 13.83 5.69 -0.84
C VAL A 33 15.14 5.76 -1.60
N GLU A 34 16.05 4.85 -1.28
CA GLU A 34 17.40 4.80 -1.84
C GLU A 34 17.55 3.61 -2.82
N GLY A 35 18.59 3.65 -3.64
CA GLY A 35 18.95 2.53 -4.52
C GLY A 35 18.05 2.34 -5.74
N VAL A 36 17.22 3.33 -6.07
CA VAL A 36 16.31 3.30 -7.23
C VAL A 36 16.47 4.54 -8.10
N THR A 37 16.15 4.42 -9.39
CA THR A 37 16.10 5.55 -10.32
C THR A 37 14.67 6.07 -10.42
N PHE A 38 14.47 7.35 -10.16
CA PHE A 38 13.17 8.00 -10.18
C PHE A 38 12.89 8.67 -11.51
N ILE A 39 11.78 8.28 -12.14
CA ILE A 39 11.29 8.81 -13.41
C ILE A 39 9.91 9.42 -13.18
N ILE A 40 9.61 10.52 -13.80
CA ILE A 40 8.26 11.08 -13.86
C ILE A 40 7.84 11.28 -15.31
N ALA A 41 6.58 10.96 -15.60
CA ALA A 41 6.00 11.09 -16.92
C ALA A 41 4.63 11.80 -16.83
N ASN A 42 4.48 12.95 -17.47
CA ASN A 42 3.23 13.71 -17.42
C ASN A 42 2.97 14.45 -18.73
N THR A 43 1.70 14.70 -19.02
CA THR A 43 1.24 15.58 -20.10
C THR A 43 1.20 17.05 -19.70
N ASP A 44 1.34 17.34 -18.39
CA ASP A 44 1.37 18.71 -17.84
C ASP A 44 2.80 19.14 -17.55
N LEU A 45 3.26 20.17 -18.28
CA LEU A 45 4.63 20.68 -18.18
C LEU A 45 4.87 21.40 -16.84
N GLN A 46 3.85 22.00 -16.25
CA GLN A 46 3.97 22.71 -14.98
C GLN A 46 4.31 21.73 -13.84
N ASP A 47 3.61 20.60 -13.77
CA ASP A 47 3.91 19.52 -12.79
C ASP A 47 5.33 18.98 -12.99
N LEU A 48 5.76 18.75 -14.24
CA LEU A 48 7.10 18.25 -14.55
C LEU A 48 8.20 19.22 -14.13
N THR A 49 7.96 20.53 -14.27
CA THR A 49 8.95 21.55 -13.94
C THR A 49 9.22 21.60 -12.44
N THR A 50 8.18 21.48 -11.63
CA THR A 50 8.25 21.61 -10.16
C THR A 50 8.67 20.34 -9.45
N ALA A 51 8.48 19.17 -10.06
CA ALA A 51 8.80 17.89 -9.43
C ALA A 51 10.31 17.60 -9.46
N ASN A 52 10.77 16.83 -8.45
CA ASN A 52 12.15 16.37 -8.32
C ASN A 52 12.25 14.88 -8.70
N ALA A 53 12.89 14.59 -9.84
CA ALA A 53 13.13 13.24 -10.33
C ALA A 53 14.45 13.21 -11.11
N ASP A 54 15.01 11.99 -11.30
CA ASP A 54 16.26 11.81 -12.05
C ASP A 54 16.02 11.96 -13.55
N VAL A 55 14.85 11.51 -14.03
CA VAL A 55 14.41 11.62 -15.42
C VAL A 55 12.99 12.20 -15.47
N LYS A 56 12.78 13.13 -16.40
CA LYS A 56 11.48 13.75 -16.62
C LYS A 56 11.07 13.57 -18.08
N ILE A 57 9.87 13.01 -18.30
CA ILE A 57 9.32 12.72 -19.63
C ILE A 57 8.06 13.55 -19.83
N GLN A 58 8.06 14.42 -20.82
CA GLN A 58 6.85 15.11 -21.24
C GLN A 58 6.10 14.21 -22.23
N LEU A 59 4.96 13.67 -21.82
CA LEU A 59 4.14 12.82 -22.67
C LEU A 59 3.30 13.64 -23.64
N GLY A 60 3.33 13.25 -24.91
CA GLY A 60 2.48 13.82 -25.94
C GLY A 60 2.71 15.33 -26.12
N GLN A 61 3.95 15.72 -26.38
CA GLN A 61 4.34 17.12 -26.53
C GLN A 61 3.55 17.82 -27.64
N GLU A 62 3.39 17.16 -28.79
CA GLU A 62 2.63 17.70 -29.90
C GLU A 62 1.12 17.64 -29.63
N LEU A 63 0.63 16.52 -29.09
CA LEU A 63 -0.79 16.29 -28.83
C LEU A 63 -1.37 17.24 -27.80
N THR A 64 -0.66 17.49 -26.69
CA THR A 64 -1.18 18.22 -25.53
C THR A 64 -0.65 19.65 -25.40
N GLY A 65 0.51 19.94 -26.03
CA GLY A 65 1.20 21.20 -25.87
C GLY A 65 1.57 21.50 -24.42
N GLY A 66 1.76 20.48 -23.56
CA GLY A 66 2.10 20.63 -22.14
C GLY A 66 0.95 21.09 -21.23
N ARG A 67 -0.32 21.03 -21.71
CA ARG A 67 -1.51 21.52 -20.99
C ARG A 67 -2.33 20.44 -20.30
N GLY A 68 -1.76 19.23 -20.17
CA GLY A 68 -2.44 18.10 -19.57
C GLY A 68 -3.40 17.37 -20.51
N SER A 69 -4.02 16.30 -20.03
CA SER A 69 -4.95 15.43 -20.79
C SER A 69 -6.43 15.79 -20.64
N GLY A 70 -6.78 16.81 -19.84
CA GLY A 70 -8.16 17.24 -19.62
C GLY A 70 -9.06 16.15 -19.02
N ALA A 71 -8.54 15.32 -18.12
CA ALA A 71 -9.20 14.19 -17.47
C ALA A 71 -9.72 13.12 -18.48
N LYS A 72 -9.11 13.02 -19.66
CA LYS A 72 -9.48 12.06 -20.71
C LYS A 72 -8.41 10.97 -20.83
N PRO A 73 -8.67 9.72 -20.42
CA PRO A 73 -7.70 8.62 -20.50
C PRO A 73 -7.22 8.34 -21.94
N GLU A 74 -8.08 8.53 -22.94
CA GLU A 74 -7.72 8.32 -24.34
C GLU A 74 -6.63 9.30 -24.80
N VAL A 75 -6.63 10.54 -24.26
CA VAL A 75 -5.59 11.53 -24.53
C VAL A 75 -4.29 11.10 -23.83
N GLY A 76 -4.35 10.64 -22.57
CA GLY A 76 -3.20 10.11 -21.85
C GLY A 76 -2.57 8.92 -22.56
N LYS A 77 -3.37 7.97 -23.05
CA LYS A 77 -2.92 6.81 -23.83
C LYS A 77 -2.18 7.24 -25.10
N LYS A 78 -2.79 8.12 -25.89
CA LYS A 78 -2.16 8.63 -27.14
C LYS A 78 -0.89 9.43 -26.86
N ALA A 79 -0.86 10.20 -25.78
CA ALA A 79 0.33 10.95 -25.37
C ALA A 79 1.50 10.02 -25.00
N ALA A 80 1.23 8.92 -24.29
CA ALA A 80 2.24 7.91 -24.00
C ALA A 80 2.71 7.17 -25.27
N GLN A 81 1.81 6.90 -26.22
CA GLN A 81 2.16 6.28 -27.49
C GLN A 81 3.04 7.21 -28.37
N GLU A 82 2.78 8.53 -28.36
CA GLU A 82 3.62 9.51 -29.03
C GLU A 82 5.04 9.52 -28.46
N SER A 83 5.17 9.42 -27.13
CA SER A 83 6.45 9.46 -26.42
C SER A 83 7.04 8.05 -26.14
N LYS A 84 6.66 7.05 -26.94
CA LYS A 84 7.05 5.64 -26.72
C LYS A 84 8.57 5.49 -26.62
N LYS A 85 9.32 6.15 -27.51
CA LYS A 85 10.78 6.04 -27.57
C LYS A 85 11.44 6.60 -26.32
N GLU A 86 11.00 7.75 -25.84
CA GLU A 86 11.51 8.40 -24.63
C GLU A 86 11.27 7.53 -23.39
N ILE A 87 10.12 6.84 -23.36
CA ILE A 87 9.78 5.89 -22.29
C ILE A 87 10.68 4.66 -22.37
N GLU A 88 10.87 4.07 -23.55
CA GLU A 88 11.77 2.94 -23.80
C GLU A 88 13.21 3.27 -23.36
N ASP A 89 13.74 4.41 -23.79
CA ASP A 89 15.08 4.86 -23.44
C ASP A 89 15.25 5.05 -21.92
N ALA A 90 14.24 5.62 -21.27
CA ALA A 90 14.25 5.83 -19.82
C ALA A 90 14.17 4.52 -19.01
N LEU A 91 13.46 3.50 -19.53
CA LEU A 91 13.29 2.20 -18.87
C LEU A 91 14.35 1.17 -19.24
N GLN A 92 15.18 1.44 -20.26
CA GLN A 92 16.22 0.54 -20.75
C GLN A 92 17.10 0.00 -19.60
N GLY A 93 17.32 -1.32 -19.60
CA GLY A 93 18.18 -2.02 -18.64
C GLY A 93 17.62 -2.13 -17.23
N ALA A 94 16.35 -1.80 -17.00
CA ALA A 94 15.69 -2.07 -15.73
C ALA A 94 15.48 -3.58 -15.53
N HIS A 95 15.79 -4.08 -14.33
CA HIS A 95 15.40 -5.43 -13.91
C HIS A 95 14.00 -5.44 -13.34
N MET A 96 13.59 -4.34 -12.68
CA MET A 96 12.28 -4.12 -12.10
C MET A 96 11.80 -2.70 -12.36
N VAL A 97 10.52 -2.55 -12.68
CA VAL A 97 9.87 -1.26 -12.88
C VAL A 97 8.64 -1.18 -11.97
N PHE A 98 8.64 -0.19 -11.08
CA PHE A 98 7.45 0.22 -10.36
C PHE A 98 6.74 1.32 -11.12
N ILE A 99 5.45 1.15 -11.38
CA ILE A 99 4.59 2.15 -11.98
C ILE A 99 3.64 2.67 -10.91
N THR A 100 3.68 3.97 -10.64
CA THR A 100 2.76 4.57 -9.67
C THR A 100 1.94 5.69 -10.30
N CYS A 101 0.64 5.65 -10.07
CA CYS A 101 -0.27 6.71 -10.52
C CYS A 101 -1.54 6.76 -9.66
N GLY A 102 -2.22 7.90 -9.71
CA GLY A 102 -3.61 8.01 -9.28
C GLY A 102 -4.53 7.70 -10.45
N GLU A 103 -5.35 6.67 -10.30
CA GLU A 103 -6.35 6.29 -11.29
C GLU A 103 -7.56 7.24 -11.29
N GLY A 104 -8.29 7.26 -12.39
CA GLY A 104 -9.49 8.09 -12.57
C GLY A 104 -9.22 9.45 -13.22
N GLY A 105 -7.94 9.86 -13.33
CA GLY A 105 -7.52 11.02 -14.13
C GLY A 105 -7.41 10.68 -15.62
N GLY A 106 -6.80 11.58 -16.38
CA GLY A 106 -6.56 11.32 -17.81
C GLY A 106 -5.16 10.75 -18.05
N THR A 107 -4.11 11.40 -17.57
CA THR A 107 -2.72 11.02 -17.86
C THR A 107 -2.36 9.68 -17.18
N GLY A 108 -2.52 9.58 -15.84
CA GLY A 108 -2.19 8.35 -15.10
C GLY A 108 -2.93 7.15 -15.66
N THR A 109 -4.26 7.24 -15.72
CA THR A 109 -5.16 6.16 -16.18
C THR A 109 -4.88 5.72 -17.62
N GLY A 110 -4.58 6.66 -18.50
CA GLY A 110 -4.37 6.34 -19.92
C GLY A 110 -2.95 5.94 -20.26
N ALA A 111 -1.94 6.55 -19.63
CA ALA A 111 -0.54 6.31 -19.96
C ALA A 111 0.08 5.12 -19.20
N ALA A 112 -0.36 4.84 -17.96
CA ALA A 112 0.23 3.76 -17.17
C ALA A 112 0.17 2.38 -17.86
N PRO A 113 -0.95 1.95 -18.52
CA PRO A 113 -0.97 0.69 -19.25
C PRO A 113 0.04 0.64 -20.41
N VAL A 114 0.24 1.75 -21.14
CA VAL A 114 1.21 1.83 -22.25
C VAL A 114 2.64 1.72 -21.71
N ILE A 115 2.93 2.38 -20.61
CA ILE A 115 4.24 2.33 -19.95
C ILE A 115 4.51 0.91 -19.42
N ALA A 116 3.49 0.26 -18.85
CA ALA A 116 3.58 -1.11 -18.37
C ALA A 116 3.88 -2.10 -19.50
N GLU A 117 3.20 -1.98 -20.64
CA GLU A 117 3.47 -2.78 -21.84
C GLU A 117 4.92 -2.61 -22.31
N ILE A 118 5.43 -1.39 -22.30
CA ILE A 118 6.83 -1.10 -22.67
C ILE A 118 7.79 -1.77 -21.69
N ALA A 119 7.56 -1.65 -20.38
CA ALA A 119 8.39 -2.25 -19.34
C ALA A 119 8.44 -3.79 -19.46
N GLN A 120 7.29 -4.44 -19.67
CA GLN A 120 7.22 -5.88 -19.93
C GLN A 120 7.99 -6.29 -21.19
N ASN A 121 7.84 -5.55 -22.28
CA ASN A 121 8.53 -5.82 -23.55
C ASN A 121 10.06 -5.69 -23.41
N LEU A 122 10.55 -4.88 -22.48
CA LEU A 122 11.96 -4.77 -22.12
C LEU A 122 12.44 -5.90 -21.19
N GLY A 123 11.53 -6.78 -20.74
CA GLY A 123 11.83 -7.92 -19.87
C GLY A 123 11.94 -7.58 -18.39
N ALA A 124 11.52 -6.40 -17.96
CA ALA A 124 11.53 -5.99 -16.56
C ALA A 124 10.35 -6.62 -15.79
N LEU A 125 10.58 -7.04 -14.53
CA LEU A 125 9.50 -7.35 -13.62
C LEU A 125 8.69 -6.08 -13.37
N THR A 126 7.42 -6.08 -13.80
CA THR A 126 6.58 -4.87 -13.83
C THR A 126 5.54 -4.92 -12.74
N ILE A 127 5.64 -4.03 -11.76
CA ILE A 127 4.73 -3.93 -10.62
C ILE A 127 4.05 -2.56 -10.65
N ALA A 128 2.71 -2.56 -10.64
CA ALA A 128 1.98 -1.30 -10.50
C ALA A 128 1.43 -1.14 -9.07
N VAL A 129 1.60 0.06 -8.52
CA VAL A 129 1.03 0.47 -7.24
C VAL A 129 0.22 1.73 -7.50
N VAL A 130 -1.09 1.60 -7.49
CA VAL A 130 -2.00 2.67 -7.93
C VAL A 130 -3.09 2.94 -6.91
N THR A 131 -3.65 4.14 -6.94
CA THR A 131 -4.74 4.51 -6.04
C THR A 131 -6.05 4.69 -6.79
N LYS A 132 -7.16 4.27 -6.17
CA LYS A 132 -8.52 4.64 -6.58
C LYS A 132 -8.88 6.00 -5.98
N PRO A 133 -9.59 6.86 -6.72
CA PRO A 133 -10.01 8.16 -6.21
C PRO A 133 -10.94 8.02 -4.99
N PHE A 134 -11.03 9.08 -4.20
CA PHE A 134 -12.07 9.17 -3.17
C PHE A 134 -13.46 9.19 -3.82
N SER A 135 -14.46 8.66 -3.12
CA SER A 135 -15.86 8.62 -3.60
C SER A 135 -16.43 10.00 -3.89
N PHE A 136 -16.02 11.03 -3.10
CA PHE A 136 -16.44 12.42 -3.31
C PHE A 136 -15.85 13.06 -4.57
N GLU A 137 -14.80 12.49 -5.20
CA GLU A 137 -14.23 13.00 -6.45
C GLU A 137 -15.15 12.74 -7.66
N GLY A 138 -16.20 11.96 -7.49
CA GLY A 138 -17.29 11.79 -8.43
C GLY A 138 -17.29 10.48 -9.23
N LYS A 139 -18.50 10.07 -9.62
CA LYS A 139 -18.73 8.77 -10.28
C LYS A 139 -17.99 8.60 -11.61
N SER A 140 -17.83 9.67 -12.39
CA SER A 140 -17.10 9.62 -13.66
C SER A 140 -15.62 9.28 -13.44
N ARG A 141 -15.03 9.84 -12.41
CA ARG A 141 -13.63 9.60 -12.06
C ARG A 141 -13.42 8.17 -11.56
N MET A 142 -14.33 7.68 -10.72
CA MET A 142 -14.31 6.29 -10.27
C MET A 142 -14.47 5.29 -11.43
N LYS A 143 -15.37 5.58 -12.40
CA LYS A 143 -15.55 4.75 -13.60
C LYS A 143 -14.26 4.70 -14.44
N ASN A 144 -13.62 5.86 -14.65
CA ASN A 144 -12.34 5.90 -15.37
C ASN A 144 -11.27 5.09 -14.65
N ALA A 145 -11.21 5.20 -13.30
CA ALA A 145 -10.27 4.42 -12.49
C ALA A 145 -10.46 2.92 -12.66
N GLN A 146 -11.70 2.45 -12.64
CA GLN A 146 -11.99 1.04 -12.79
C GLN A 146 -11.55 0.50 -14.17
N LEU A 147 -11.88 1.23 -15.24
CA LEU A 147 -11.47 0.87 -16.60
C LEU A 147 -9.93 0.91 -16.77
N GLY A 148 -9.26 1.90 -16.15
CA GLY A 148 -7.80 2.01 -16.18
C GLY A 148 -7.11 0.85 -15.47
N ILE A 149 -7.61 0.48 -14.28
CA ILE A 149 -7.11 -0.65 -13.50
C ILE A 149 -7.29 -1.97 -14.26
N GLU A 150 -8.43 -2.19 -14.91
CA GLU A 150 -8.69 -3.37 -15.74
C GLU A 150 -7.73 -3.46 -16.93
N GLU A 151 -7.43 -2.32 -17.56
CA GLU A 151 -6.47 -2.29 -18.69
C GLU A 151 -5.03 -2.47 -18.18
N LEU A 152 -4.64 -1.79 -17.09
CA LEU A 152 -3.30 -1.89 -16.52
C LEU A 152 -2.97 -3.31 -16.06
N ARG A 153 -3.95 -4.03 -15.50
CA ARG A 153 -3.82 -5.42 -15.06
C ARG A 153 -3.31 -6.37 -16.16
N LYS A 154 -3.58 -6.08 -17.41
CA LYS A 154 -3.16 -6.92 -18.56
C LYS A 154 -1.68 -6.80 -18.89
N HIS A 155 -1.04 -5.73 -18.37
CA HIS A 155 0.32 -5.35 -18.75
C HIS A 155 1.27 -5.26 -17.53
N VAL A 156 0.89 -5.84 -16.38
CA VAL A 156 1.76 -5.90 -15.21
C VAL A 156 1.83 -7.33 -14.66
N ASP A 157 2.94 -7.66 -14.03
CA ASP A 157 3.09 -8.93 -13.32
C ASP A 157 2.30 -8.94 -12.00
N SER A 158 2.33 -7.81 -11.29
CA SER A 158 1.60 -7.61 -10.04
C SER A 158 0.93 -6.24 -10.01
N LEU A 159 -0.30 -6.20 -9.53
CA LEU A 159 -1.07 -4.96 -9.37
C LEU A 159 -1.55 -4.81 -7.92
N ILE A 160 -1.05 -3.76 -7.27
CA ILE A 160 -1.49 -3.32 -5.95
C ILE A 160 -2.40 -2.11 -6.13
N VAL A 161 -3.62 -2.23 -5.66
CA VAL A 161 -4.61 -1.14 -5.72
C VAL A 161 -4.94 -0.69 -4.31
N VAL A 162 -4.84 0.61 -4.07
CA VAL A 162 -5.15 1.23 -2.77
C VAL A 162 -6.38 2.13 -2.93
N PRO A 163 -7.54 1.77 -2.36
CA PRO A 163 -8.70 2.65 -2.36
C PRO A 163 -8.47 3.84 -1.42
N ASN A 164 -8.56 5.08 -1.94
CA ASN A 164 -8.39 6.27 -1.09
C ASN A 164 -9.44 6.35 0.01
N ASP A 165 -10.66 5.88 -0.22
CA ASP A 165 -11.72 5.85 0.79
C ASP A 165 -11.31 5.06 2.05
N ASN A 166 -10.50 4.02 1.89
CA ASN A 166 -10.01 3.23 3.03
C ASN A 166 -9.09 4.04 3.96
N LEU A 167 -8.44 5.08 3.43
CA LEU A 167 -7.58 5.97 4.21
C LEU A 167 -8.38 6.89 5.15
N GLU A 168 -9.68 7.13 4.88
CA GLU A 168 -10.53 7.92 5.77
C GLU A 168 -10.59 7.33 7.19
N THR A 169 -10.37 6.02 7.33
CA THR A 169 -10.35 5.35 8.63
C THR A 169 -9.05 5.57 9.41
N LEU A 170 -7.98 6.01 8.73
CA LEU A 170 -6.65 6.25 9.31
C LEU A 170 -6.41 7.72 9.67
N ILE A 171 -7.23 8.63 9.13
CA ILE A 171 -7.08 10.07 9.32
C ILE A 171 -8.14 10.62 10.29
N ASP A 172 -7.77 11.64 11.06
CA ASP A 172 -8.71 12.35 11.92
C ASP A 172 -9.69 13.20 11.09
N LYS A 173 -10.93 13.37 11.59
CA LYS A 173 -11.96 14.21 10.94
C LYS A 173 -11.52 15.67 10.73
N ASN A 174 -10.55 16.14 11.50
CA ASN A 174 -9.99 17.48 11.39
C ASN A 174 -8.75 17.54 10.50
N THR A 175 -8.33 16.42 9.89
CA THR A 175 -7.15 16.38 9.02
C THR A 175 -7.36 17.26 7.79
N PRO A 176 -6.47 18.24 7.53
CA PRO A 176 -6.56 19.06 6.34
C PRO A 176 -6.49 18.20 5.05
N VAL A 177 -7.25 18.60 4.02
CA VAL A 177 -7.32 17.88 2.73
C VAL A 177 -5.92 17.64 2.13
N LEU A 178 -5.04 18.62 2.22
CA LEU A 178 -3.67 18.47 1.71
C LEU A 178 -2.89 17.37 2.44
N GLN A 179 -3.11 17.22 3.74
CA GLN A 179 -2.48 16.17 4.54
C GLN A 179 -3.09 14.81 4.20
N ALA A 180 -4.42 14.72 4.01
CA ALA A 180 -5.10 13.48 3.61
C ALA A 180 -4.53 12.94 2.28
N PHE A 181 -4.36 13.78 1.25
CA PHE A 181 -3.65 13.38 0.03
C PHE A 181 -2.18 13.05 0.27
N GLY A 182 -1.57 13.66 1.27
CA GLY A 182 -0.23 13.31 1.73
C GLY A 182 -0.12 11.87 2.23
N GLU A 183 -1.13 11.37 2.93
CA GLU A 183 -1.16 9.98 3.37
C GLU A 183 -1.33 9.00 2.20
N VAL A 184 -2.11 9.37 1.18
CA VAL A 184 -2.19 8.59 -0.07
C VAL A 184 -0.81 8.40 -0.70
N ASP A 185 -0.06 9.51 -0.87
CA ASP A 185 1.29 9.45 -1.43
C ASP A 185 2.25 8.67 -0.52
N ASN A 186 2.06 8.74 0.81
CA ASN A 186 2.84 8.00 1.80
C ASN A 186 2.64 6.47 1.67
N VAL A 187 1.42 6.03 1.43
CA VAL A 187 1.13 4.61 1.18
C VAL A 187 1.83 4.11 -0.09
N LEU A 188 1.75 4.86 -1.19
CA LEU A 188 2.48 4.52 -2.42
C LEU A 188 3.99 4.46 -2.16
N ARG A 189 4.54 5.40 -1.41
CA ARG A 189 5.94 5.43 -1.01
C ARG A 189 6.32 4.18 -0.19
N GLN A 190 5.57 3.88 0.86
CA GLN A 190 5.84 2.72 1.72
C GLN A 190 5.78 1.40 0.94
N SER A 191 4.86 1.29 -0.01
CA SER A 191 4.72 0.11 -0.86
C SER A 191 5.97 -0.13 -1.71
N VAL A 192 6.47 0.91 -2.38
CA VAL A 192 7.70 0.84 -3.18
C VAL A 192 8.91 0.63 -2.28
N GLN A 193 9.01 1.39 -1.18
CA GLN A 193 10.12 1.31 -0.25
C GLN A 193 10.28 -0.09 0.35
N SER A 194 9.20 -0.72 0.79
CA SER A 194 9.24 -2.04 1.42
C SER A 194 9.83 -3.12 0.51
N ILE A 195 9.57 -3.05 -0.80
CA ILE A 195 10.13 -4.01 -1.76
C ILE A 195 11.57 -3.61 -2.13
N SER A 196 11.82 -2.32 -2.33
CA SER A 196 13.14 -1.80 -2.66
C SER A 196 14.15 -2.06 -1.54
N ASP A 197 13.74 -1.85 -0.29
CA ASP A 197 14.60 -2.04 0.88
C ASP A 197 15.03 -3.50 1.02
N LEU A 198 14.13 -4.46 0.75
CA LEU A 198 14.45 -5.90 0.76
C LEU A 198 15.53 -6.29 -0.26
N ILE A 199 15.61 -5.57 -1.37
CA ILE A 199 16.57 -5.84 -2.45
C ILE A 199 17.91 -5.11 -2.21
N ASN A 200 17.83 -3.87 -1.73
CA ASN A 200 18.99 -2.97 -1.68
C ASN A 200 19.74 -3.01 -0.36
N PHE A 201 19.09 -3.33 0.76
CA PHE A 201 19.73 -3.35 2.06
C PHE A 201 20.00 -4.77 2.53
N PRO A 202 21.26 -5.13 2.81
CA PRO A 202 21.58 -6.41 3.40
C PRO A 202 21.04 -6.46 4.83
N GLY A 203 20.12 -7.38 5.10
CA GLY A 203 19.66 -7.74 6.43
C GLY A 203 20.39 -9.01 6.94
N ASP A 204 20.10 -9.43 8.17
CA ASP A 204 20.58 -10.73 8.67
C ASP A 204 19.89 -11.92 7.96
N ILE A 205 18.67 -11.71 7.52
CA ILE A 205 17.91 -12.64 6.66
C ILE A 205 17.51 -11.84 5.42
N ASN A 206 18.15 -12.14 4.31
CA ASN A 206 17.94 -11.45 3.04
C ASN A 206 17.01 -12.23 2.12
N LEU A 207 16.16 -11.50 1.45
CA LEU A 207 15.49 -11.95 0.24
C LEU A 207 16.31 -11.51 -0.96
N ASP A 208 16.55 -12.41 -1.88
CA ASP A 208 17.18 -12.05 -3.13
C ASP A 208 16.14 -11.58 -4.18
N PHE A 209 16.62 -11.00 -5.27
CA PHE A 209 15.76 -10.55 -6.35
C PHE A 209 14.95 -11.71 -6.98
N SER A 210 15.47 -12.92 -6.91
CA SER A 210 14.82 -14.14 -7.44
C SER A 210 13.60 -14.53 -6.61
N ASP A 211 13.67 -14.40 -5.28
CA ASP A 211 12.56 -14.67 -4.37
C ASP A 211 11.38 -13.71 -4.63
N ILE A 212 11.72 -12.43 -4.79
CA ILE A 212 10.73 -11.39 -5.11
C ILE A 212 10.12 -11.65 -6.49
N THR A 213 10.94 -11.98 -7.48
CA THR A 213 10.47 -12.32 -8.81
C THR A 213 9.53 -13.53 -8.77
N THR A 214 9.89 -14.59 -8.04
CA THR A 214 9.07 -15.80 -7.91
C THR A 214 7.70 -15.52 -7.27
N THR A 215 7.64 -14.55 -6.38
CA THR A 215 6.40 -14.17 -5.70
C THR A 215 5.53 -13.25 -6.55
N MET A 216 6.14 -12.28 -7.23
CA MET A 216 5.44 -11.16 -7.87
C MET A 216 5.18 -11.38 -9.36
N LYS A 217 5.98 -12.22 -10.05
CA LYS A 217 5.84 -12.45 -11.49
C LYS A 217 4.53 -13.17 -11.79
N ASP A 218 3.78 -12.64 -12.74
CA ASP A 218 2.49 -13.17 -13.23
C ASP A 218 1.49 -13.46 -12.08
N SER A 219 1.60 -12.71 -10.97
CA SER A 219 0.78 -12.94 -9.78
C SER A 219 -0.59 -12.23 -9.83
N GLY A 220 -0.78 -11.33 -10.78
CA GLY A 220 -2.03 -10.59 -10.96
C GLY A 220 -2.30 -9.63 -9.80
N THR A 221 -3.31 -9.91 -8.98
CA THR A 221 -3.63 -9.06 -7.82
C THR A 221 -2.64 -9.31 -6.69
N ALA A 222 -2.07 -8.23 -6.17
CA ALA A 222 -1.30 -8.23 -4.93
C ALA A 222 -1.94 -7.26 -3.92
N VAL A 223 -1.84 -7.56 -2.64
CA VAL A 223 -2.26 -6.66 -1.57
C VAL A 223 -1.08 -6.35 -0.67
N ILE A 224 -1.03 -5.13 -0.15
CA ILE A 224 0.00 -4.70 0.78
C ILE A 224 -0.62 -4.21 2.08
N GLY A 225 -0.12 -4.73 3.20
CA GLY A 225 -0.50 -4.27 4.52
C GLY A 225 0.73 -3.90 5.34
N ILE A 226 0.60 -2.84 6.13
CA ILE A 226 1.67 -2.32 6.98
C ILE A 226 1.12 -2.18 8.40
N GLY A 227 1.87 -2.67 9.35
CA GLY A 227 1.53 -2.56 10.76
C GLY A 227 2.71 -2.17 11.61
N VAL A 228 2.44 -1.43 12.67
CA VAL A 228 3.41 -0.95 13.64
C VAL A 228 3.00 -1.45 15.01
N GLY A 229 3.94 -1.99 15.76
CA GLY A 229 3.72 -2.42 17.14
C GLY A 229 4.79 -1.89 18.08
N THR A 230 4.40 -1.68 19.34
CA THR A 230 5.27 -1.19 20.41
C THR A 230 5.07 -2.00 21.68
N GLY A 231 6.08 -2.05 22.55
CA GLY A 231 6.02 -2.75 23.83
C GLY A 231 6.27 -4.26 23.75
N GLU A 232 5.85 -4.99 24.76
CA GLU A 232 6.13 -6.43 24.93
C GLU A 232 5.60 -7.30 23.77
N ASP A 233 4.39 -7.00 23.26
CA ASP A 233 3.72 -7.75 22.20
C ASP A 233 3.84 -7.07 20.82
N ARG A 234 4.85 -6.24 20.63
CA ARG A 234 5.03 -5.39 19.44
C ARG A 234 4.98 -6.17 18.12
N ALA A 235 5.58 -7.35 18.07
CA ALA A 235 5.57 -8.20 16.87
C ALA A 235 4.16 -8.73 16.53
N ILE A 236 3.42 -9.13 17.56
CA ILE A 236 2.04 -9.61 17.44
C ILE A 236 1.11 -8.46 16.99
N GLN A 237 1.27 -7.30 17.61
CA GLN A 237 0.49 -6.10 17.28
C GLN A 237 0.75 -5.65 15.84
N ALA A 238 2.03 -5.53 15.45
CA ALA A 238 2.43 -5.14 14.11
C ALA A 238 1.90 -6.12 13.04
N ALA A 239 2.05 -7.44 13.26
CA ALA A 239 1.56 -8.44 12.32
C ALA A 239 0.04 -8.39 12.16
N LYS A 240 -0.72 -8.31 13.27
CA LYS A 240 -2.18 -8.17 13.23
C LYS A 240 -2.62 -6.89 12.50
N GLN A 241 -1.98 -5.77 12.81
CA GLN A 241 -2.27 -4.51 12.15
C GLN A 241 -1.96 -4.57 10.65
N ALA A 242 -0.87 -5.24 10.24
CA ALA A 242 -0.53 -5.41 8.83
C ALA A 242 -1.61 -6.20 8.09
N VAL A 243 -2.05 -7.34 8.60
CA VAL A 243 -3.06 -8.18 7.94
C VAL A 243 -4.48 -7.64 8.01
N GLN A 244 -4.74 -6.72 8.93
CA GLN A 244 -6.01 -6.00 9.10
C GLN A 244 -5.93 -4.55 8.61
N SER A 245 -4.84 -4.20 7.93
CA SER A 245 -4.61 -2.84 7.44
C SER A 245 -5.78 -2.40 6.54
N PRO A 246 -6.35 -1.22 6.77
CA PRO A 246 -7.37 -0.66 5.88
C PRO A 246 -6.83 -0.35 4.48
N LEU A 247 -5.51 -0.34 4.29
CA LEU A 247 -4.88 -0.19 2.97
C LEU A 247 -5.15 -1.36 2.04
N LEU A 248 -5.50 -2.52 2.60
CA LEU A 248 -5.83 -3.71 1.82
C LEU A 248 -7.14 -3.48 1.05
N GLU A 249 -7.09 -3.62 -0.28
CA GLU A 249 -8.32 -3.64 -1.10
C GLU A 249 -9.15 -4.90 -0.79
N LYS A 250 -8.46 -6.02 -0.50
CA LYS A 250 -9.05 -7.32 -0.14
C LYS A 250 -8.31 -7.89 1.06
N SER A 251 -8.95 -8.75 1.82
CA SER A 251 -8.28 -9.53 2.87
C SER A 251 -7.14 -10.39 2.29
N ILE A 252 -6.15 -10.73 3.11
CA ILE A 252 -5.08 -11.68 2.72
C ILE A 252 -5.57 -13.14 2.68
N VAL A 253 -6.80 -13.41 3.09
CA VAL A 253 -7.41 -14.75 3.01
C VAL A 253 -7.41 -15.25 1.57
N GLY A 254 -6.93 -16.45 1.36
CA GLY A 254 -6.80 -17.06 0.04
C GLY A 254 -5.49 -16.75 -0.70
N ALA A 255 -4.61 -15.94 -0.14
CA ALA A 255 -3.27 -15.76 -0.70
C ALA A 255 -2.46 -17.05 -0.59
N THR A 256 -1.70 -17.38 -1.63
CA THR A 256 -0.82 -18.57 -1.65
C THR A 256 0.66 -18.23 -1.53
N LYS A 257 1.03 -16.97 -1.72
CA LYS A 257 2.41 -16.48 -1.57
C LYS A 257 2.41 -15.18 -0.78
N ALA A 258 3.43 -14.98 0.04
CA ALA A 258 3.65 -13.71 0.74
C ALA A 258 5.13 -13.35 0.85
N ILE A 259 5.40 -12.07 0.74
CA ILE A 259 6.65 -11.45 1.15
C ILE A 259 6.38 -10.72 2.46
N ILE A 260 7.17 -11.01 3.48
CA ILE A 260 7.06 -10.39 4.81
C ILE A 260 8.37 -9.67 5.11
N ASN A 261 8.29 -8.37 5.29
CA ASN A 261 9.42 -7.56 5.77
C ASN A 261 9.19 -7.18 7.24
N ILE A 262 10.16 -7.48 8.10
CA ILE A 262 10.12 -7.16 9.53
C ILE A 262 11.27 -6.21 9.82
N THR A 263 10.95 -4.95 10.11
CA THR A 263 11.91 -3.91 10.44
C THR A 263 11.86 -3.64 11.93
N GLY A 264 13.01 -3.74 12.60
CA GLY A 264 13.14 -3.50 14.04
C GLY A 264 14.45 -2.79 14.42
N GLY A 265 14.59 -2.42 15.68
CA GLY A 265 15.86 -1.96 16.25
C GLY A 265 16.85 -3.11 16.44
N SER A 266 18.02 -2.80 17.01
CA SER A 266 19.09 -3.78 17.24
C SER A 266 18.71 -4.91 18.23
N ASN A 267 17.60 -4.77 18.92
CA ASN A 267 17.05 -5.72 19.88
C ASN A 267 15.95 -6.63 19.30
N LEU A 268 15.72 -6.62 17.96
CA LEU A 268 14.79 -7.52 17.30
C LEU A 268 15.22 -8.97 17.52
N THR A 269 14.29 -9.80 18.04
CA THR A 269 14.57 -11.19 18.38
C THR A 269 14.02 -12.16 17.34
N LEU A 270 14.65 -13.32 17.20
CA LEU A 270 14.15 -14.41 16.36
C LEU A 270 12.75 -14.88 16.80
N TYR A 271 12.45 -14.80 18.09
CA TYR A 271 11.13 -15.17 18.63
C TYR A 271 10.03 -14.26 18.12
N GLU A 272 10.27 -12.94 18.14
CA GLU A 272 9.35 -11.92 17.60
C GLU A 272 9.10 -12.11 16.10
N THR A 273 10.17 -12.35 15.34
CA THR A 273 10.07 -12.65 13.90
C THR A 273 9.17 -13.86 13.64
N LYS A 274 9.40 -14.95 14.38
CA LYS A 274 8.60 -16.18 14.27
C LYS A 274 7.13 -15.94 14.63
N GLN A 275 6.86 -15.12 15.65
CA GLN A 275 5.49 -14.79 16.05
C GLN A 275 4.77 -14.00 14.95
N ALA A 276 5.42 -12.99 14.38
CA ALA A 276 4.85 -12.19 13.30
C ALA A 276 4.47 -13.06 12.08
N VAL A 277 5.39 -13.92 11.62
CA VAL A 277 5.13 -14.83 10.50
C VAL A 277 3.95 -15.75 10.77
N LYS A 278 3.91 -16.40 11.95
CA LYS A 278 2.80 -17.31 12.33
C LYS A 278 1.43 -16.64 12.32
N ILE A 279 1.37 -15.38 12.74
CA ILE A 279 0.11 -14.63 12.71
C ILE A 279 -0.34 -14.43 11.28
N ILE A 280 0.55 -13.99 10.39
CA ILE A 280 0.23 -13.76 8.98
C ILE A 280 -0.23 -15.06 8.31
N GLU A 281 0.49 -16.18 8.52
CA GLU A 281 0.09 -17.51 8.03
C GLU A 281 -1.33 -17.89 8.51
N SER A 282 -1.63 -17.66 9.80
CA SER A 282 -2.94 -17.99 10.35
C SER A 282 -4.09 -17.19 9.74
N TYR A 283 -3.82 -15.95 9.28
CA TYR A 283 -4.83 -15.11 8.64
C TYR A 283 -5.04 -15.44 7.16
N ALA A 284 -4.03 -15.96 6.47
CA ALA A 284 -4.15 -16.35 5.07
C ALA A 284 -5.10 -17.54 4.86
N GLN A 285 -5.22 -18.42 5.84
CA GLN A 285 -6.07 -19.63 5.81
C GLN A 285 -5.75 -20.60 4.65
N THR A 286 -4.53 -20.55 4.14
CA THR A 286 -4.01 -21.36 3.04
C THR A 286 -2.64 -21.91 3.41
N ASP A 287 -2.11 -22.84 2.59
CA ASP A 287 -0.70 -23.22 2.65
C ASP A 287 0.13 -22.09 2.01
N LEU A 288 0.45 -21.09 2.84
CA LEU A 288 1.11 -19.85 2.41
C LEU A 288 2.62 -20.08 2.22
N ASN A 289 3.10 -19.95 1.00
CA ASN A 289 4.54 -19.91 0.73
C ASN A 289 5.09 -18.54 1.15
N VAL A 290 5.84 -18.51 2.26
CA VAL A 290 6.33 -17.28 2.87
C VAL A 290 7.80 -17.05 2.55
N PHE A 291 8.10 -15.90 1.97
CA PHE A 291 9.43 -15.32 1.87
C PHE A 291 9.54 -14.19 2.89
N TYR A 292 10.45 -14.26 3.84
CA TYR A 292 10.58 -13.20 4.83
C TYR A 292 12.00 -12.66 4.93
N GLY A 293 12.11 -11.38 5.17
CA GLY A 293 13.37 -10.68 5.45
C GLY A 293 13.29 -9.87 6.72
N THR A 294 14.45 -9.59 7.31
CA THR A 294 14.57 -8.74 8.49
C THR A 294 15.53 -7.59 8.23
N ILE A 295 15.12 -6.38 8.57
CA ILE A 295 15.94 -5.16 8.43
C ILE A 295 16.16 -4.57 9.82
N ILE A 296 17.43 -4.41 10.21
CA ILE A 296 17.80 -3.69 11.44
C ILE A 296 17.98 -2.22 11.10
N ASN A 297 17.04 -1.39 11.56
CA ASN A 297 17.06 0.05 11.36
C ASN A 297 17.34 0.79 12.68
N LYS A 298 18.53 1.38 12.79
CA LYS A 298 18.96 2.12 13.98
C LYS A 298 18.22 3.43 14.23
N ASN A 299 17.44 3.89 13.24
CA ASN A 299 16.70 5.14 13.33
C ASN A 299 15.29 4.97 13.91
N ILE A 300 14.82 3.73 14.08
CA ILE A 300 13.55 3.45 14.77
C ILE A 300 13.82 3.17 16.26
N SER A 301 12.80 3.43 17.07
CA SER A 301 12.88 3.14 18.51
C SER A 301 13.09 1.64 18.74
N ASP A 302 13.98 1.30 19.70
CA ASP A 302 14.16 -0.09 20.14
C ASP A 302 12.87 -0.74 20.67
N ASP A 303 11.85 0.05 21.00
CA ASP A 303 10.53 -0.41 21.44
C ASP A 303 9.55 -0.68 20.27
N GLN A 304 9.97 -0.41 19.03
CA GLN A 304 9.10 -0.46 17.86
C GLN A 304 9.48 -1.58 16.88
N ILE A 305 8.46 -2.24 16.31
CA ILE A 305 8.60 -3.14 15.15
C ILE A 305 7.62 -2.69 14.07
N ILE A 306 8.06 -2.72 12.82
CA ILE A 306 7.24 -2.49 11.64
C ILE A 306 7.17 -3.80 10.86
N VAL A 307 5.98 -4.26 10.56
CA VAL A 307 5.74 -5.44 9.72
C VAL A 307 5.04 -4.99 8.45
N THR A 308 5.65 -5.31 7.31
CA THR A 308 5.01 -5.15 5.99
C THR A 308 4.75 -6.52 5.41
N VAL A 309 3.54 -6.75 4.96
CA VAL A 309 3.14 -7.98 4.25
C VAL A 309 2.68 -7.63 2.85
N ILE A 310 3.21 -8.34 1.85
CA ILE A 310 2.74 -8.31 0.47
C ILE A 310 2.26 -9.70 0.15
N ALA A 311 0.96 -9.85 -0.07
CA ALA A 311 0.34 -11.14 -0.33
C ALA A 311 -0.15 -11.21 -1.78
N THR A 312 0.09 -12.35 -2.42
CA THR A 312 -0.21 -12.60 -3.85
C THR A 312 -0.74 -14.02 -4.06
N GLY A 313 -1.03 -14.35 -5.32
CA GLY A 313 -1.47 -15.70 -5.70
C GLY A 313 -2.87 -16.01 -5.20
N PHE A 314 -3.74 -15.00 -5.20
CA PHE A 314 -5.16 -15.20 -4.96
C PHE A 314 -5.73 -15.99 -6.13
N GLU A 315 -6.33 -17.15 -5.86
CA GLU A 315 -7.18 -17.77 -6.87
C GLU A 315 -8.32 -16.83 -7.20
N ASP A 316 -8.72 -16.77 -8.48
CA ASP A 316 -9.88 -15.98 -8.89
C ASP A 316 -11.15 -16.57 -8.25
N TYR A 317 -11.46 -16.14 -7.04
CA TYR A 317 -12.69 -16.47 -6.31
C TYR A 317 -13.96 -15.90 -6.99
N GLU A 318 -13.82 -15.27 -8.16
CA GLU A 318 -14.97 -14.75 -8.93
C GLU A 318 -15.85 -15.84 -9.55
N LYS A 319 -15.56 -17.13 -9.35
CA LYS A 319 -16.32 -18.25 -9.91
C LYS A 319 -17.00 -19.19 -8.93
N VAL A 320 -17.02 -18.89 -7.64
CA VAL A 320 -17.89 -19.62 -6.72
C VAL A 320 -19.21 -18.87 -6.65
N PRO A 321 -20.34 -19.41 -7.18
CA PRO A 321 -21.65 -18.85 -6.89
C PRO A 321 -21.78 -18.83 -5.37
N THR A 322 -22.15 -17.71 -4.81
CA THR A 322 -22.61 -17.59 -3.44
C THR A 322 -23.88 -18.46 -3.32
N GLU A 323 -23.73 -19.76 -3.15
CA GLU A 323 -24.75 -20.52 -2.48
C GLU A 323 -24.79 -19.95 -1.06
N GLU A 324 -25.92 -19.31 -0.77
CA GLU A 324 -26.26 -18.85 0.56
C GLU A 324 -26.05 -20.01 1.52
N VAL A 325 -24.94 -19.97 2.28
CA VAL A 325 -24.78 -20.83 3.44
C VAL A 325 -25.70 -20.27 4.52
N THR A 326 -27.00 -20.61 4.38
CA THR A 326 -27.95 -20.58 5.46
C THR A 326 -27.73 -21.83 6.32
N GLU A 327 -26.57 -22.00 6.86
CA GLU A 327 -26.44 -22.76 8.10
C GLU A 327 -26.87 -21.84 9.24
N VAL A 328 -28.15 -21.98 9.57
CA VAL A 328 -28.73 -21.52 10.82
C VAL A 328 -27.94 -22.18 11.94
N ILE A 329 -26.98 -21.48 12.52
CA ILE A 329 -26.40 -21.85 13.80
C ILE A 329 -27.56 -21.74 14.79
N ASP A 330 -28.06 -22.89 15.21
CA ASP A 330 -29.09 -23.02 16.26
C ASP A 330 -28.49 -22.50 17.58
N ILE A 331 -28.61 -21.19 17.77
CA ILE A 331 -28.27 -20.56 19.05
C ILE A 331 -29.38 -20.97 20.01
N GLN A 332 -29.08 -22.01 20.81
CA GLN A 332 -29.94 -22.41 21.92
C GLN A 332 -30.34 -21.16 22.70
N LYS A 333 -31.65 -20.95 22.77
CA LYS A 333 -32.27 -19.86 23.51
C LYS A 333 -31.68 -19.77 24.92
N PRO A 334 -31.31 -18.57 25.40
CA PRO A 334 -30.93 -18.38 26.80
C PRO A 334 -32.09 -18.84 27.67
N LYS A 335 -31.82 -19.65 28.70
CA LYS A 335 -32.79 -20.00 29.75
C LYS A 335 -33.37 -18.70 30.33
N GLU A 336 -34.70 -18.65 30.40
CA GLU A 336 -35.43 -17.61 31.11
C GLU A 336 -34.84 -17.45 32.52
N ILE A 337 -34.31 -16.26 32.78
CA ILE A 337 -33.94 -15.83 34.15
C ILE A 337 -35.21 -15.24 34.75
N GLU A 338 -35.66 -15.82 35.87
CA GLU A 338 -36.80 -15.31 36.65
C GLU A 338 -36.59 -13.81 36.99
N PRO A 339 -37.65 -13.00 36.99
CA PRO A 339 -37.53 -11.56 37.23
C PRO A 339 -37.09 -11.30 38.67
N VAL A 340 -35.92 -10.69 38.81
CA VAL A 340 -35.48 -10.11 40.09
C VAL A 340 -36.41 -8.95 40.43
N LYS A 341 -37.02 -9.00 41.62
CA LYS A 341 -37.89 -7.97 42.19
C LYS A 341 -37.16 -6.62 42.14
N GLU A 342 -37.80 -5.63 41.54
CA GLU A 342 -37.42 -4.23 41.61
C GLU A 342 -37.35 -3.78 43.08
N VAL A 343 -36.18 -3.40 43.54
CA VAL A 343 -35.99 -2.61 44.76
C VAL A 343 -35.86 -1.17 44.29
N SER A 344 -36.90 -0.40 44.49
CA SER A 344 -36.93 1.03 44.31
C SER A 344 -35.95 1.69 45.29
N PRO A 345 -34.98 2.50 44.87
CA PRO A 345 -34.27 3.36 45.82
C PRO A 345 -35.17 4.53 46.21
N SER A 346 -35.42 4.67 47.52
CA SER A 346 -36.02 5.85 48.12
C SER A 346 -35.10 7.05 47.89
N TYR A 347 -35.66 8.07 47.25
CA TYR A 347 -35.09 9.41 47.22
C TYR A 347 -35.39 10.09 48.57
N ASP A 348 -34.42 10.13 49.46
CA ASP A 348 -34.33 11.12 50.52
C ASP A 348 -32.84 11.33 50.80
N ASP A 349 -32.44 12.61 50.88
CA ASP A 349 -31.13 13.18 51.14
C ASP A 349 -30.33 13.60 49.92
N ILE A 350 -30.79 14.70 49.28
CA ILE A 350 -29.92 15.60 48.54
C ILE A 350 -29.73 16.86 49.40
N ASP A 351 -28.59 16.92 50.08
CA ASP A 351 -28.08 18.18 50.61
C ASP A 351 -27.58 19.03 49.45
N THR A 352 -28.24 20.15 49.25
CA THR A 352 -27.81 21.21 48.35
C THR A 352 -26.77 22.07 49.04
N ASP A 353 -25.50 21.91 48.68
CA ASP A 353 -24.51 22.97 48.87
C ASP A 353 -24.01 23.46 47.51
N THR A 354 -24.19 24.74 47.36
CA THR A 354 -23.79 25.61 46.29
C THR A 354 -22.27 25.62 46.12
N ASP A 355 -21.76 25.13 45.00
CA ASP A 355 -20.71 25.80 44.18
C ASP A 355 -20.45 24.97 42.93
N GLY A 356 -20.56 25.64 41.78
CA GLY A 356 -20.62 24.99 40.48
C GLY A 356 -19.26 24.49 39.96
N ASP A 357 -18.87 23.28 40.29
CA ASP A 357 -17.82 22.56 39.60
C ASP A 357 -18.33 21.19 39.18
N TYR A 358 -18.43 20.98 37.85
CA TYR A 358 -18.72 19.68 37.24
C TYR A 358 -17.59 18.70 37.56
N VAL A 359 -17.82 17.78 38.48
CA VAL A 359 -16.90 16.68 38.78
C VAL A 359 -17.09 15.55 37.78
N LEU A 360 -16.12 15.38 36.90
CA LEU A 360 -16.08 14.27 35.95
C LEU A 360 -15.98 12.92 36.68
N PRO A 361 -16.75 11.90 36.24
CA PRO A 361 -16.65 10.53 36.78
C PRO A 361 -15.25 9.95 36.72
N ASN A 362 -14.86 9.15 37.71
CA ASN A 362 -13.51 8.63 37.92
C ASN A 362 -12.96 7.78 36.74
N PHE A 363 -13.81 7.25 35.87
CA PHE A 363 -13.36 6.47 34.68
C PHE A 363 -12.82 7.35 33.54
N LEU A 364 -12.99 8.67 33.60
CA LEU A 364 -12.45 9.62 32.63
C LEU A 364 -11.14 10.29 33.09
N ARG A 365 -10.68 10.02 34.30
CA ARG A 365 -9.47 10.65 34.86
C ARG A 365 -8.13 9.99 34.41
N ASN A 366 -8.16 8.81 33.82
CA ASN A 366 -6.95 8.05 33.48
C ASN A 366 -6.78 7.84 31.96
N ARG A 367 -6.96 8.88 31.15
CA ARG A 367 -6.43 8.89 29.77
C ARG A 367 -5.38 9.99 29.68
N ASN A 368 -4.14 9.63 29.98
CA ASN A 368 -2.99 10.40 29.52
C ASN A 368 -2.80 10.10 28.04
N TYR A 369 -2.84 11.16 27.25
CA TYR A 369 -2.47 11.18 25.83
C TYR A 369 -0.97 11.07 25.66
#